data_02de1866827cf5ad713ad2b89c9d6b9b
#
_entry.id   02de1866827cf5ad713ad2b89c9d6b9b
#
_cell.length_a   1.000
_cell.length_b   1.000
_cell.length_c   1.000
_cell.angle_alpha   90.00
_cell.angle_beta   90.00
_cell.angle_gamma   90.00
#
_symmetry.space_group_name_H-M   'P 1'
#
loop_
_entity.id
_entity.type
_entity.pdbx_description
1 polymer ?
#
loop_
_entity_poly.entity_id
_entity_poly.type
_entity_poly.pdbx_seq_one_letter_code
_entity_poly.pdbx_strand_id
1 'polypeptide(L)'
;LLLALLRELPNATGTGTDVSEAALQVAQANAAKFDFGARCNFVACDMASHIQGPFDVIVSNPPYVAHGEIATLSPEVREYDPMVALDGGDDGLAAYRAIAADAKRLLAPGGRLFVELGAGQEAAVRALFTNAGLTVGTARKDLAGIPRVLGAGFVP
;
A
#
# COMPACT_ATOMS: atom_id res chain seq x y z
N LEU A 1 8.61 0.30 -3.29
CA LEU A 1 7.69 1.24 -3.94
C LEU A 1 8.21 2.67 -3.84
N LEU A 2 8.43 3.25 -2.63
CA LEU A 2 8.82 4.65 -2.44
C LEU A 2 10.04 5.06 -3.29
N LEU A 3 11.14 4.32 -3.22
CA LEU A 3 12.37 4.68 -3.95
C LEU A 3 12.18 4.63 -5.47
N ALA A 4 11.35 3.74 -5.98
CA ALA A 4 11.01 3.68 -7.40
C ALA A 4 10.24 4.94 -7.84
N LEU A 5 9.30 5.41 -7.02
CA LEU A 5 8.59 6.66 -7.29
C LEU A 5 9.52 7.88 -7.24
N LEU A 6 10.40 7.97 -6.24
CA LEU A 6 11.34 9.09 -6.11
C LEU A 6 12.36 9.15 -7.25
N ARG A 7 12.68 8.02 -7.86
CA ARG A 7 13.50 7.96 -9.06
C ARG A 7 12.82 8.61 -10.26
N GLU A 8 11.53 8.34 -10.45
CA GLU A 8 10.75 8.87 -11.58
C GLU A 8 10.26 10.32 -11.32
N LEU A 9 10.21 10.74 -10.06
CA LEU A 9 9.73 12.05 -9.61
C LEU A 9 10.83 12.82 -8.89
N PRO A 10 11.75 13.51 -9.61
CA PRO A 10 12.96 14.08 -9.04
C PRO A 10 12.72 15.16 -7.97
N ASN A 11 11.60 15.85 -8.02
CA ASN A 11 11.23 16.90 -7.07
C ASN A 11 10.36 16.41 -5.91
N ALA A 12 9.97 15.14 -5.89
CA ALA A 12 9.15 14.59 -4.83
C ALA A 12 9.97 14.23 -3.58
N THR A 13 9.33 14.37 -2.44
CA THR A 13 9.74 13.75 -1.17
C THR A 13 8.74 12.69 -0.77
N GLY A 14 9.09 11.78 0.12
CA GLY A 14 8.16 10.74 0.50
C GLY A 14 8.42 10.14 1.87
N THR A 15 7.38 9.56 2.45
CA THR A 15 7.43 8.83 3.70
C THR A 15 7.08 7.37 3.44
N GLY A 16 7.96 6.46 3.86
CA GLY A 16 7.71 5.03 3.90
C GLY A 16 7.34 4.58 5.30
N THR A 17 6.39 3.69 5.42
CA THR A 17 5.96 3.10 6.69
C THR A 17 6.07 1.59 6.64
N ASP A 18 6.42 1.00 7.76
CA ASP A 18 6.39 -0.45 7.98
C ASP A 18 6.28 -0.72 9.48
N VAL A 19 5.68 -1.83 9.86
CA VAL A 19 5.65 -2.28 11.27
C VAL A 19 7.00 -2.86 11.69
N SER A 20 7.81 -3.31 10.74
CA SER A 20 9.12 -3.92 10.96
C SER A 20 10.22 -2.87 10.93
N GLU A 21 10.83 -2.60 12.07
CA GLU A 21 12.03 -1.74 12.14
C GLU A 21 13.18 -2.29 11.30
N ALA A 22 13.32 -3.61 11.21
CA ALA A 22 14.35 -4.24 10.38
C ALA A 22 14.11 -3.96 8.88
N ALA A 23 12.86 -4.00 8.41
CA ALA A 23 12.51 -3.62 7.04
C ALA A 23 12.80 -2.15 6.78
N LEU A 24 12.51 -1.26 7.74
CA LEU A 24 12.83 0.16 7.63
C LEU A 24 14.34 0.43 7.58
N GLN A 25 15.16 -0.30 8.35
CA GLN A 25 16.62 -0.20 8.26
C GLN A 25 17.13 -0.56 6.86
N VAL A 26 16.61 -1.63 6.25
CA VAL A 26 16.93 -2.01 4.87
C VAL A 26 16.48 -0.91 3.89
N ALA A 27 15.28 -0.35 4.08
CA ALA A 27 14.77 0.72 3.25
C ALA A 27 15.64 1.98 3.34
N GLN A 28 16.10 2.36 4.54
CA GLN A 28 17.01 3.48 4.78
C GLN A 28 18.38 3.24 4.11
N ALA A 29 18.95 2.04 4.23
CA ALA A 29 20.20 1.69 3.58
C ALA A 29 20.08 1.78 2.05
N ASN A 30 18.96 1.30 1.49
CA ASN A 30 18.67 1.44 0.07
C ASN A 30 18.49 2.90 -0.36
N ALA A 31 17.81 3.72 0.43
CA ALA A 31 17.68 5.15 0.14
C ALA A 31 19.02 5.86 0.10
N ALA A 32 19.91 5.56 1.06
CA ALA A 32 21.26 6.10 1.09
C ALA A 32 22.08 5.67 -0.14
N LYS A 33 21.99 4.39 -0.52
CA LYS A 33 22.72 3.82 -1.67
C LYS A 33 22.36 4.50 -3.00
N PHE A 34 21.11 4.98 -3.12
CA PHE A 34 20.60 5.64 -4.34
C PHE A 34 20.54 7.17 -4.20
N ASP A 35 21.18 7.77 -3.19
CA ASP A 35 21.19 9.21 -2.92
C ASP A 35 19.80 9.83 -2.70
N PHE A 36 18.85 9.03 -2.19
CA PHE A 36 17.50 9.50 -1.87
C PHE A 36 17.32 9.87 -0.39
N GLY A 37 18.35 9.72 0.45
CA GLY A 37 18.23 9.91 1.89
C GLY A 37 17.63 11.26 2.31
N ALA A 38 18.00 12.35 1.63
CA ALA A 38 17.44 13.69 1.90
C ALA A 38 15.95 13.85 1.48
N ARG A 39 15.43 12.94 0.66
CA ARG A 39 14.06 12.98 0.15
C ARG A 39 13.15 11.92 0.76
N CYS A 40 13.69 11.07 1.65
CA CYS A 40 12.97 9.97 2.28
C CYS A 40 12.86 10.17 3.79
N ASN A 41 11.68 9.92 4.32
CA ASN A 41 11.47 9.67 5.74
C ASN A 41 10.92 8.25 5.93
N PHE A 42 11.29 7.58 7.03
CA PHE A 42 10.81 6.23 7.34
C PHE A 42 10.29 6.19 8.77
N VAL A 43 9.08 5.68 8.96
CA VAL A 43 8.37 5.68 10.25
C VAL A 43 7.86 4.27 10.56
N ALA A 44 8.23 3.78 11.74
CA ALA A 44 7.71 2.51 12.25
C ALA A 44 6.28 2.71 12.74
N CYS A 45 5.31 2.16 12.00
CA CYS A 45 3.90 2.17 12.40
C CYS A 45 3.07 1.18 11.60
N ASP A 46 1.91 0.83 12.13
CA ASP A 46 0.92 0.05 11.41
C ASP A 46 0.20 0.94 10.39
N MET A 47 0.30 0.56 9.11
CA MET A 47 -0.20 1.33 7.96
C MET A 47 0.23 2.81 8.05
N ALA A 48 -0.69 3.70 8.38
CA ALA A 48 -0.47 5.13 8.47
C ALA A 48 -0.91 5.71 9.83
N SER A 49 -0.97 4.89 10.88
CA SER A 49 -1.49 5.25 12.20
C SER A 49 -0.80 6.48 12.83
N HIS A 50 0.49 6.68 12.56
CA HIS A 50 1.29 7.80 13.08
C HIS A 50 1.69 8.82 12.01
N ILE A 51 1.11 8.74 10.81
CA ILE A 51 1.41 9.64 9.70
C ILE A 51 0.38 10.77 9.64
N GLN A 52 0.84 11.95 9.35
CA GLN A 52 0.00 13.12 9.08
C GLN A 52 0.13 13.50 7.60
N GLY A 53 -1.03 13.75 6.96
CA GLY A 53 -1.09 14.27 5.59
C GLY A 53 -0.90 15.81 5.55
N PRO A 54 -1.16 16.43 4.41
CA PRO A 54 -1.68 15.80 3.19
C PRO A 54 -0.58 15.25 2.28
N PHE A 55 -0.94 14.21 1.50
CA PHE A 55 -0.10 13.62 0.45
C PHE A 55 -0.77 13.70 -0.92
N ASP A 56 0.00 14.02 -1.95
CA ASP A 56 -0.47 14.03 -3.34
C ASP A 56 -0.67 12.61 -3.88
N VAL A 57 0.18 11.67 -3.44
CA VAL A 57 0.13 10.27 -3.85
C VAL A 57 0.38 9.36 -2.66
N ILE A 58 -0.48 8.38 -2.50
CA ILE A 58 -0.31 7.27 -1.56
C ILE A 58 -0.26 5.98 -2.36
N VAL A 59 0.70 5.11 -2.06
CA VAL A 59 0.82 3.79 -2.68
C VAL A 59 0.95 2.74 -1.60
N SER A 60 0.28 1.61 -1.75
CA SER A 60 0.38 0.49 -0.82
C SER A 60 0.31 -0.85 -1.54
N ASN A 61 1.15 -1.79 -1.10
CA ASN A 61 0.96 -3.21 -1.32
C ASN A 61 0.66 -3.82 0.06
N PRO A 62 -0.60 -3.82 0.49
CA PRO A 62 -0.96 -4.26 1.81
C PRO A 62 -1.05 -5.79 1.89
N PRO A 63 -0.97 -6.41 3.08
CA PRO A 63 -1.28 -7.82 3.24
C PRO A 63 -2.75 -8.06 2.84
N TYR A 64 -2.98 -9.03 1.98
CA TYR A 64 -4.29 -9.28 1.37
C TYR A 64 -4.72 -10.76 1.34
N VAL A 65 -3.90 -11.66 1.90
CA VAL A 65 -4.27 -13.09 1.95
C VAL A 65 -5.22 -13.31 3.11
N ALA A 66 -6.35 -13.97 2.86
CA ALA A 66 -7.25 -14.34 3.93
C ALA A 66 -6.56 -15.34 4.89
N HIS A 67 -6.73 -15.15 6.20
CA HIS A 67 -6.03 -15.95 7.21
C HIS A 67 -6.12 -17.46 6.94
N GLY A 68 -7.31 -17.96 6.59
CA GLY A 68 -7.56 -19.36 6.28
C GLY A 68 -6.89 -19.87 4.99
N GLU A 69 -6.43 -18.98 4.10
CA GLU A 69 -5.79 -19.32 2.84
C GLU A 69 -4.26 -19.39 2.93
N ILE A 70 -3.67 -18.85 4.00
CA ILE A 70 -2.20 -18.79 4.15
C ILE A 70 -1.56 -20.18 4.08
N ALA A 71 -2.21 -21.18 4.67
CA ALA A 71 -1.71 -22.57 4.65
C ALA A 71 -1.67 -23.19 3.24
N THR A 72 -2.40 -22.63 2.28
CA THR A 72 -2.48 -23.09 0.88
C THR A 72 -1.47 -22.42 -0.05
N LEU A 73 -0.78 -21.40 0.43
CA LEU A 73 0.25 -20.70 -0.34
C LEU A 73 1.42 -21.64 -0.68
N SER A 74 2.16 -21.28 -1.73
CA SER A 74 3.35 -22.02 -2.11
C SER A 74 4.36 -22.04 -0.94
N PRO A 75 5.17 -23.12 -0.78
CA PRO A 75 6.16 -23.22 0.30
C PRO A 75 7.11 -22.01 0.35
N GLU A 76 7.52 -21.48 -0.80
CA GLU A 76 8.44 -20.35 -0.90
C GLU A 76 7.86 -19.10 -0.23
N VAL A 77 6.58 -18.83 -0.42
CA VAL A 77 5.90 -17.68 0.19
C VAL A 77 5.63 -17.95 1.68
N ARG A 78 5.05 -19.12 1.98
CA ARG A 78 4.65 -19.47 3.35
C ARG A 78 5.82 -19.57 4.33
N GLU A 79 7.00 -20.04 3.87
CA GLU A 79 8.16 -20.33 4.75
C GLU A 79 9.14 -19.15 4.83
N TYR A 80 9.17 -18.26 3.84
CA TYR A 80 10.17 -17.19 3.76
C TYR A 80 9.58 -15.79 3.89
N ASP A 81 8.30 -15.56 3.58
CA ASP A 81 7.70 -14.26 3.79
C ASP A 81 7.14 -14.13 5.22
N PRO A 82 7.36 -12.99 5.88
CA PRO A 82 6.80 -12.77 7.22
C PRO A 82 5.27 -12.86 7.20
N MET A 83 4.69 -13.56 8.17
CA MET A 83 3.23 -13.70 8.30
C MET A 83 2.51 -12.34 8.26
N VAL A 84 3.06 -11.33 8.94
CA VAL A 84 2.51 -9.97 8.99
C VAL A 84 2.45 -9.28 7.61
N ALA A 85 3.27 -9.71 6.66
CA ALA A 85 3.25 -9.18 5.29
C ALA A 85 2.22 -9.89 4.40
N LEU A 86 1.67 -11.02 4.84
CA LEU A 86 0.71 -11.84 4.08
C LEU A 86 -0.72 -11.71 4.60
N ASP A 87 -0.89 -11.76 5.93
CA ASP A 87 -2.18 -11.90 6.60
C ASP A 87 -3.03 -10.62 6.50
N GLY A 88 -4.04 -10.65 5.65
CA GLY A 88 -5.04 -9.59 5.49
C GLY A 88 -6.26 -9.73 6.41
N GLY A 89 -6.21 -10.62 7.41
CA GLY A 89 -7.34 -10.91 8.30
C GLY A 89 -8.28 -11.98 7.74
N ASP A 90 -9.43 -12.16 8.37
CA ASP A 90 -10.36 -13.26 8.10
C ASP A 90 -10.80 -13.34 6.62
N ASP A 91 -10.96 -12.20 5.96
CA ASP A 91 -11.41 -12.09 4.56
C ASP A 91 -10.38 -11.43 3.62
N GLY A 92 -9.14 -11.21 4.10
CA GLY A 92 -8.08 -10.58 3.32
C GLY A 92 -8.27 -9.08 3.08
N LEU A 93 -9.21 -8.42 3.76
CA LEU A 93 -9.56 -7.03 3.50
C LEU A 93 -9.25 -6.07 4.66
N ALA A 94 -8.65 -6.53 5.74
CA ALA A 94 -8.42 -5.72 6.94
C ALA A 94 -7.56 -4.48 6.64
N ALA A 95 -6.48 -4.63 5.91
CA ALA A 95 -5.60 -3.53 5.52
C ALA A 95 -6.29 -2.51 4.61
N TYR A 96 -7.12 -2.95 3.66
CA TYR A 96 -7.89 -2.04 2.80
C TYR A 96 -8.92 -1.22 3.58
N ARG A 97 -9.52 -1.80 4.64
CA ARG A 97 -10.42 -1.05 5.54
C ARG A 97 -9.66 0.04 6.29
N ALA A 98 -8.48 -0.25 6.81
CA ALA A 98 -7.63 0.72 7.48
C ALA A 98 -7.21 1.86 6.52
N ILE A 99 -6.77 1.52 5.30
CA ILE A 99 -6.42 2.49 4.27
C ILE A 99 -7.62 3.36 3.90
N ALA A 100 -8.80 2.78 3.72
CA ALA A 100 -10.02 3.51 3.39
C ALA A 100 -10.43 4.51 4.49
N ALA A 101 -10.33 4.10 5.75
CA ALA A 101 -10.64 4.94 6.90
C ALA A 101 -9.70 6.16 7.01
N ASP A 102 -8.44 5.98 6.68
CA ASP A 102 -7.40 7.02 6.76
C ASP A 102 -7.34 7.93 5.51
N ALA A 103 -7.92 7.50 4.39
CA ALA A 103 -7.77 8.18 3.10
C ALA A 103 -8.12 9.68 3.16
N LYS A 104 -9.22 10.04 3.83
CA LYS A 104 -9.68 11.44 3.95
C LYS A 104 -8.69 12.32 4.74
N ARG A 105 -8.03 11.75 5.73
CA ARG A 105 -7.06 12.44 6.57
C ARG A 105 -5.71 12.61 5.87
N LEU A 106 -5.37 11.68 4.99
CA LEU A 106 -4.04 11.57 4.40
C LEU A 106 -3.94 12.18 3.00
N LEU A 107 -4.99 12.14 2.18
CA LEU A 107 -4.93 12.65 0.81
C LEU A 107 -5.11 14.16 0.76
N ALA A 108 -4.27 14.81 -0.02
CA ALA A 108 -4.46 16.19 -0.46
C ALA A 108 -5.70 16.32 -1.35
N PRO A 109 -6.29 17.53 -1.48
CA PRO A 109 -7.28 17.81 -2.52
C PRO A 109 -6.71 17.43 -3.91
N GLY A 110 -7.41 16.56 -4.63
CA GLY A 110 -6.93 16.00 -5.91
C GLY A 110 -5.88 14.88 -5.79
N GLY A 111 -5.46 14.54 -4.58
CA GLY A 111 -4.52 13.45 -4.32
C GLY A 111 -5.04 12.08 -4.75
N ARG A 112 -4.14 11.14 -4.97
CA ARG A 112 -4.44 9.80 -5.49
C ARG A 112 -3.91 8.70 -4.57
N LEU A 113 -4.73 7.68 -4.37
CA LEU A 113 -4.40 6.43 -3.69
C LEU A 113 -4.29 5.32 -4.73
N PHE A 114 -3.24 4.51 -4.66
CA PHE A 114 -3.09 3.30 -5.44
C PHE A 114 -2.79 2.13 -4.52
N VAL A 115 -3.55 1.04 -4.66
CA VAL A 115 -3.32 -0.19 -3.89
C VAL A 115 -3.14 -1.38 -4.81
N GLU A 116 -2.25 -2.29 -4.43
CA GLU A 116 -2.20 -3.61 -5.03
C GLU A 116 -3.41 -4.43 -4.56
N LEU A 117 -3.89 -5.32 -5.43
CA LEU A 117 -5.05 -6.18 -5.19
C LEU A 117 -4.63 -7.66 -5.14
N GLY A 118 -5.14 -8.37 -4.17
CA GLY A 118 -5.23 -9.83 -4.24
C GLY A 118 -6.14 -10.27 -5.39
N ALA A 119 -5.87 -11.45 -5.96
CA ALA A 119 -6.68 -11.99 -7.03
C ALA A 119 -8.15 -12.15 -6.58
N GLY A 120 -9.08 -11.62 -7.39
CA GLY A 120 -10.52 -11.68 -7.10
C GLY A 120 -11.05 -10.62 -6.14
N GLN A 121 -10.21 -9.79 -5.52
CA GLN A 121 -10.62 -8.81 -4.51
C GLN A 121 -11.09 -7.46 -5.07
N GLU A 122 -10.99 -7.21 -6.39
CA GLU A 122 -11.32 -5.90 -6.98
C GLU A 122 -12.69 -5.38 -6.56
N ALA A 123 -13.73 -6.19 -6.65
CA ALA A 123 -15.11 -5.76 -6.36
C ALA A 123 -15.28 -5.36 -4.88
N ALA A 124 -14.71 -6.13 -3.97
CA ALA A 124 -14.78 -5.87 -2.53
C ALA A 124 -14.01 -4.61 -2.14
N VAL A 125 -12.77 -4.44 -2.64
CA VAL A 125 -11.95 -3.26 -2.36
C VAL A 125 -12.57 -2.01 -2.97
N ARG A 126 -13.12 -2.10 -4.17
CA ARG A 126 -13.87 -1.01 -4.81
C ARG A 126 -15.04 -0.56 -3.95
N ALA A 127 -15.84 -1.51 -3.43
CA ALA A 127 -16.96 -1.19 -2.54
C ALA A 127 -16.50 -0.51 -1.25
N LEU A 128 -15.42 -0.97 -0.62
CA LEU A 128 -14.84 -0.34 0.57
C LEU A 128 -14.45 1.12 0.30
N PHE A 129 -13.74 1.39 -0.78
CA PHE A 129 -13.28 2.73 -1.12
C PHE A 129 -14.44 3.65 -1.51
N THR A 130 -15.42 3.15 -2.26
CA THR A 130 -16.62 3.91 -2.60
C THR A 130 -17.42 4.28 -1.35
N ASN A 131 -17.59 3.35 -0.42
CA ASN A 131 -18.27 3.60 0.86
C ASN A 131 -17.53 4.62 1.75
N ALA A 132 -16.20 4.71 1.62
CA ALA A 132 -15.40 5.75 2.25
C ALA A 132 -15.44 7.11 1.53
N GLY A 133 -16.23 7.24 0.46
CA GLY A 133 -16.41 8.46 -0.31
C GLY A 133 -15.36 8.71 -1.39
N LEU A 134 -14.51 7.72 -1.68
CA LEU A 134 -13.53 7.82 -2.76
C LEU A 134 -14.17 7.53 -4.11
N THR A 135 -13.79 8.27 -5.12
CA THR A 135 -14.05 7.94 -6.52
C THR A 135 -13.02 6.92 -6.99
N VAL A 136 -13.49 5.76 -7.42
CA VAL A 136 -12.65 4.62 -7.77
C VAL A 136 -12.55 4.46 -9.28
N GLY A 137 -11.32 4.49 -9.80
CA GLY A 137 -11.02 4.32 -11.22
C GLY A 137 -11.11 2.87 -11.69
N THR A 138 -10.77 2.63 -12.94
CA THR A 138 -10.67 1.28 -13.51
C THR A 138 -9.41 0.59 -13.00
N ALA A 139 -9.52 -0.65 -12.58
CA ALA A 139 -8.37 -1.43 -12.15
C ALA A 139 -7.41 -1.72 -13.31
N ARG A 140 -6.11 -1.64 -13.06
CA ARG A 140 -5.08 -2.09 -13.99
C ARG A 140 -4.82 -3.57 -13.80
N LYS A 141 -4.71 -4.27 -14.92
CA LYS A 141 -4.46 -5.71 -14.96
C LYS A 141 -2.98 -6.00 -15.17
N ASP A 142 -2.54 -7.15 -14.66
CA ASP A 142 -1.24 -7.73 -15.00
C ASP A 142 -1.24 -8.35 -16.41
N LEU A 143 -0.11 -8.95 -16.78
CA LEU A 143 0.05 -9.60 -18.09
C LEU A 143 -0.84 -10.84 -18.28
N ALA A 144 -1.33 -11.43 -17.19
CA ALA A 144 -2.29 -12.54 -17.21
C ALA A 144 -3.74 -12.05 -17.26
N GLY A 145 -3.98 -10.73 -17.29
CA GLY A 145 -5.31 -10.15 -17.32
C GLY A 145 -6.02 -10.06 -15.95
N ILE A 146 -5.30 -10.33 -14.87
CA ILE A 146 -5.82 -10.27 -13.50
C ILE A 146 -5.72 -8.83 -12.98
N PRO A 147 -6.81 -8.24 -12.42
CA PRO A 147 -6.75 -6.93 -11.77
C PRO A 147 -5.73 -6.93 -10.63
N ARG A 148 -4.75 -6.01 -10.69
CA ARG A 148 -3.65 -5.93 -9.72
C ARG A 148 -3.47 -4.57 -9.08
N VAL A 149 -3.92 -3.50 -9.69
CA VAL A 149 -3.80 -2.16 -9.10
C VAL A 149 -5.12 -1.43 -9.22
N LEU A 150 -5.60 -0.91 -8.10
CA LEU A 150 -6.79 -0.05 -8.03
C LEU A 150 -6.39 1.37 -7.63
N GLY A 151 -6.79 2.33 -8.45
CA GLY A 151 -6.61 3.75 -8.17
C GLY A 151 -7.90 4.38 -7.63
N ALA A 152 -7.78 5.25 -6.63
CA ALA A 152 -8.89 5.98 -6.05
C ALA A 152 -8.46 7.40 -5.62
N GLY A 153 -9.42 8.29 -5.33
CA GLY A 153 -9.16 9.63 -4.82
C GLY A 153 -10.45 10.38 -4.59
N PHE A 154 -10.36 11.52 -3.92
CA PHE A 154 -11.54 12.41 -3.83
C PHE A 154 -11.64 13.26 -5.09
N VAL A 155 -12.86 13.39 -5.61
CA VAL A 155 -13.13 14.39 -6.66
C VAL A 155 -13.14 15.77 -5.99
N PRO A 156 -12.46 16.76 -6.57
CA PRO A 156 -12.49 18.14 -6.09
C PRO A 156 -13.91 18.72 -6.06
#